data_1a1c2838400ba8c6c47ca2ce54e12d1c
#
_entry.id   1a1c2838400ba8c6c47ca2ce54e12d1c
#
_cell.length_a   1.000
_cell.length_b   1.000
_cell.length_c   1.000
_cell.angle_alpha   90.00
_cell.angle_beta   90.00
_cell.angle_gamma   90.00
#
_symmetry.space_group_name_H-M   'P 1'
#
loop_
_entity.id
_entity.type
_entity.pdbx_description
1 polymer ?
#
loop_
_entity_poly.entity_id
_entity_poly.type
_entity_poly.pdbx_seq_one_letter_code
_entity_poly.pdbx_strand_id
1 'polypeptide(L)'
;MKKFILPAAAACLSAAIFALSGCAPQKSPSGVSLMGVQPADVGLVSECDYFVAAEPAATTRVNAAGLHFAGDIQQLYGSENGYPQAVVVAKNSLIVNNPHFLKSFLAEVEENEGWLKTASAETVISAVSSHLPEGTTPTFNAKNLTSEVISRCGIHLVYAADDRERVENFLKEMSDVDEQSVGKVKDEFFCEELGDIVNPPADISVYAPDGAPALALAKLMHEENTFGQTSVSYNVVPSSNIQAYVTGEDPAADICILPLNAASKLLGDGSTYRMLGTVTNGNLYLLSKDGASVTSENIREELNGKTIGVIQLNNVPGLTLKIILEKYDIDYEVIG
;
A
#
# COMPACT_ATOMS: atom_id res chain seq x y z
N MET A 1 -47.75 45.20 54.97
CA MET A 1 -47.94 46.63 54.62
C MET A 1 -47.03 47.07 53.52
N LYS A 2 -47.58 47.85 52.57
CA LYS A 2 -46.95 48.57 51.40
C LYS A 2 -46.67 47.68 50.17
N LYS A 3 -47.63 47.66 49.32
CA LYS A 3 -48.06 48.57 48.20
C LYS A 3 -47.16 48.37 46.94
N PHE A 4 -47.77 47.67 46.02
CA PHE A 4 -47.87 47.86 44.58
C PHE A 4 -47.31 49.16 43.98
N ILE A 5 -46.66 49.04 42.85
CA ILE A 5 -46.91 49.86 41.64
C ILE A 5 -46.25 49.11 40.45
N LEU A 6 -47.09 48.74 39.42
CA LEU A 6 -46.71 48.54 38.03
C LEU A 6 -46.65 49.90 37.34
N PRO A 7 -45.84 50.05 36.32
CA PRO A 7 -46.37 50.64 35.09
C PRO A 7 -46.00 49.93 33.79
N ALA A 8 -47.03 49.79 33.02
CA ALA A 8 -47.18 50.12 31.61
C ALA A 8 -46.21 49.58 30.59
N ALA A 9 -46.79 48.81 29.68
CA ALA A 9 -46.28 48.37 28.41
C ALA A 9 -45.93 49.54 27.46
N ALA A 10 -44.77 49.44 26.85
CA ALA A 10 -44.44 50.16 25.60
C ALA A 10 -44.11 49.15 24.54
N ALA A 11 -44.99 49.00 23.56
CA ALA A 11 -44.80 48.21 22.39
C ALA A 11 -43.84 49.00 21.43
N CYS A 12 -42.66 48.46 21.25
CA CYS A 12 -41.77 48.89 20.14
C CYS A 12 -41.88 47.85 19.01
N LEU A 13 -42.54 48.26 17.94
CA LEU A 13 -42.43 47.64 16.61
C LEU A 13 -40.98 47.78 16.11
N SER A 14 -40.23 46.71 16.15
CA SER A 14 -38.92 46.61 15.44
C SER A 14 -39.15 45.95 14.09
N ALA A 15 -39.04 46.75 13.03
CA ALA A 15 -39.02 46.29 11.67
C ALA A 15 -37.81 45.35 11.47
N ALA A 16 -38.06 44.08 11.16
CA ALA A 16 -37.03 43.14 10.73
C ALA A 16 -36.56 43.53 9.34
N ILE A 17 -35.37 44.09 9.26
CA ILE A 17 -34.63 44.23 8.00
C ILE A 17 -34.08 42.83 7.67
N PHE A 18 -34.70 42.14 6.73
CA PHE A 18 -34.10 41.00 6.07
C PHE A 18 -32.90 41.49 5.27
N ALA A 19 -31.71 41.36 5.86
CA ALA A 19 -30.47 41.40 5.11
C ALA A 19 -30.45 40.15 4.24
N LEU A 20 -30.67 40.26 2.95
CA LEU A 20 -30.30 39.30 1.94
C LEU A 20 -28.75 39.17 1.99
N SER A 21 -28.26 38.27 2.81
CA SER A 21 -26.90 37.79 2.71
C SER A 21 -26.78 37.10 1.35
N GLY A 22 -26.27 37.83 0.35
CA GLY A 22 -25.86 37.25 -0.89
C GLY A 22 -24.86 36.17 -0.56
N CYS A 23 -25.18 34.89 -0.86
CA CYS A 23 -24.20 33.86 -0.97
C CYS A 23 -23.16 34.35 -1.99
N ALA A 24 -22.04 34.83 -1.49
CA ALA A 24 -20.84 34.89 -2.31
C ALA A 24 -20.59 33.47 -2.78
N PRO A 25 -20.31 33.23 -4.07
CA PRO A 25 -19.93 31.90 -4.50
C PRO A 25 -18.72 31.45 -3.65
N GLN A 26 -18.90 30.37 -2.90
CA GLN A 26 -17.82 29.76 -2.19
C GLN A 26 -16.80 29.35 -3.26
N LYS A 27 -15.65 30.01 -3.27
CA LYS A 27 -14.53 29.61 -4.12
C LYS A 27 -14.28 28.14 -3.81
N SER A 28 -14.45 27.26 -4.79
CA SER A 28 -14.02 25.87 -4.68
C SER A 28 -12.59 25.88 -4.16
N PRO A 29 -12.23 25.09 -3.15
CA PRO A 29 -10.86 25.02 -2.69
C PRO A 29 -9.97 24.71 -3.89
N SER A 30 -8.95 25.54 -4.12
CA SER A 30 -7.93 25.25 -5.12
C SER A 30 -7.05 24.15 -4.52
N GLY A 31 -7.08 22.95 -5.11
CA GLY A 31 -6.28 21.83 -4.64
C GLY A 31 -7.10 20.54 -4.50
N VAL A 32 -6.43 19.50 -4.03
CA VAL A 32 -6.98 18.14 -3.84
C VAL A 32 -7.19 17.89 -2.35
N SER A 33 -8.34 17.28 -2.00
CA SER A 33 -8.56 16.77 -0.64
C SER A 33 -8.26 15.28 -0.58
N LEU A 34 -7.35 14.86 0.31
CA LEU A 34 -6.98 13.47 0.53
C LEU A 34 -7.70 12.93 1.76
N MET A 35 -8.45 11.85 1.60
CA MET A 35 -9.20 11.19 2.67
C MET A 35 -8.72 9.75 2.86
N GLY A 36 -8.37 9.37 4.08
CA GLY A 36 -8.11 7.97 4.42
C GLY A 36 -9.38 7.13 4.35
N VAL A 37 -9.36 6.04 3.58
CA VAL A 37 -10.52 5.12 3.46
C VAL A 37 -10.12 3.68 3.78
N GLN A 38 -11.08 2.90 4.30
CA GLN A 38 -10.86 1.47 4.47
C GLN A 38 -11.01 0.73 3.12
N PRO A 39 -10.36 -0.43 2.94
CA PRO A 39 -10.48 -1.20 1.71
C PRO A 39 -11.93 -1.54 1.34
N ALA A 40 -12.79 -1.77 2.32
CA ALA A 40 -14.22 -2.06 2.08
C ALA A 40 -14.99 -0.86 1.55
N ASP A 41 -14.55 0.36 1.84
CA ASP A 41 -15.26 1.60 1.56
C ASP A 41 -14.93 2.21 0.18
N VAL A 42 -13.95 1.64 -0.53
CA VAL A 42 -13.59 2.08 -1.89
C VAL A 42 -14.80 2.01 -2.81
N GLY A 43 -15.15 3.15 -3.40
CA GLY A 43 -16.32 3.32 -4.25
C GLY A 43 -17.62 3.63 -3.51
N LEU A 44 -17.66 3.45 -2.17
CA LEU A 44 -18.87 3.66 -1.36
C LEU A 44 -18.91 5.04 -0.69
N VAL A 45 -17.76 5.67 -0.41
CA VAL A 45 -17.69 7.00 0.19
C VAL A 45 -18.18 8.03 -0.84
N SER A 46 -19.31 8.70 -0.53
CA SER A 46 -19.98 9.62 -1.45
C SER A 46 -19.16 10.88 -1.73
N GLU A 47 -18.38 11.30 -0.75
CA GLU A 47 -17.55 12.51 -0.78
C GLU A 47 -16.32 12.36 -1.70
N CYS A 48 -15.88 11.13 -1.99
CA CYS A 48 -14.74 10.91 -2.87
C CYS A 48 -15.16 10.88 -4.34
N ASP A 49 -14.46 11.64 -5.17
CA ASP A 49 -14.56 11.59 -6.64
C ASP A 49 -13.72 10.44 -7.21
N TYR A 50 -12.55 10.25 -6.63
CA TYR A 50 -11.57 9.24 -7.01
C TYR A 50 -11.14 8.38 -5.82
N PHE A 51 -10.53 7.23 -6.11
CA PHE A 51 -9.91 6.37 -5.11
C PHE A 51 -8.56 5.86 -5.60
N VAL A 52 -7.57 5.75 -4.69
CA VAL A 52 -6.32 5.04 -4.95
C VAL A 52 -6.40 3.65 -4.32
N ALA A 53 -6.21 2.63 -5.16
CA ALA A 53 -6.21 1.24 -4.74
C ALA A 53 -5.12 0.45 -5.46
N ALA A 54 -4.59 -0.58 -4.78
CA ALA A 54 -3.60 -1.50 -5.34
C ALA A 54 -4.27 -2.69 -6.04
N GLU A 55 -3.66 -3.18 -7.12
CA GLU A 55 -4.02 -4.49 -7.67
C GLU A 55 -3.58 -5.63 -6.72
N PRO A 56 -4.29 -6.76 -6.67
CA PRO A 56 -5.48 -7.13 -7.46
C PRO A 56 -6.81 -6.61 -6.87
N ALA A 57 -6.78 -5.92 -5.72
CA ALA A 57 -7.98 -5.41 -5.07
C ALA A 57 -8.65 -4.29 -5.89
N ALA A 58 -7.90 -3.48 -6.64
CA ALA A 58 -8.43 -2.43 -7.51
C ALA A 58 -9.45 -3.00 -8.50
N THR A 59 -9.10 -4.06 -9.25
CA THR A 59 -10.01 -4.74 -10.17
C THR A 59 -11.23 -5.31 -9.45
N THR A 60 -11.06 -5.89 -8.26
CA THR A 60 -12.19 -6.40 -7.47
C THR A 60 -13.17 -5.28 -7.12
N ARG A 61 -12.67 -4.09 -6.76
CA ARG A 61 -13.50 -2.92 -6.42
C ARG A 61 -14.15 -2.29 -7.65
N VAL A 62 -13.43 -2.18 -8.77
CA VAL A 62 -14.01 -1.76 -10.05
C VAL A 62 -15.24 -2.59 -10.39
N ASN A 63 -15.12 -3.92 -10.32
CA ASN A 63 -16.20 -4.83 -10.64
C ASN A 63 -17.36 -4.80 -9.61
N ALA A 64 -17.06 -4.59 -8.33
CA ALA A 64 -18.06 -4.61 -7.26
C ALA A 64 -18.82 -3.28 -7.12
N ALA A 65 -18.16 -2.15 -7.31
CA ALA A 65 -18.71 -0.82 -7.08
C ALA A 65 -19.02 -0.05 -8.37
N GLY A 66 -18.81 -0.64 -9.55
CA GLY A 66 -19.03 0.02 -10.83
C GLY A 66 -18.09 1.21 -11.07
N LEU A 67 -16.85 1.11 -10.56
CA LEU A 67 -15.82 2.12 -10.79
C LEU A 67 -15.14 1.90 -12.14
N HIS A 68 -14.34 2.88 -12.55
CA HIS A 68 -13.53 2.85 -13.75
C HIS A 68 -12.07 3.07 -13.40
N PHE A 69 -11.13 2.44 -14.12
CA PHE A 69 -9.72 2.82 -14.07
C PHE A 69 -9.56 4.21 -14.70
N ALA A 70 -9.15 5.18 -13.90
CA ALA A 70 -8.97 6.56 -14.32
C ALA A 70 -7.51 6.88 -14.68
N GLY A 71 -6.55 6.31 -13.95
CA GLY A 71 -5.12 6.55 -14.18
C GLY A 71 -4.23 5.46 -13.61
N ASP A 72 -3.07 5.32 -14.24
CA ASP A 72 -1.98 4.47 -13.79
C ASP A 72 -1.00 5.32 -12.97
N ILE A 73 -0.92 5.02 -11.67
CA ILE A 73 -0.08 5.77 -10.73
C ILE A 73 1.41 5.64 -11.09
N GLN A 74 1.83 4.48 -11.65
CA GLN A 74 3.21 4.24 -12.07
C GLN A 74 3.58 5.16 -13.24
N GLN A 75 2.67 5.33 -14.21
CA GLN A 75 2.87 6.25 -15.34
C GLN A 75 2.86 7.71 -14.88
N LEU A 76 1.97 8.09 -13.96
CA LEU A 76 1.93 9.44 -13.39
C LEU A 76 3.19 9.75 -12.58
N TYR A 77 3.70 8.77 -11.83
CA TYR A 77 4.98 8.87 -11.15
C TYR A 77 6.15 9.02 -12.14
N GLY A 78 6.05 8.42 -13.33
CA GLY A 78 7.01 8.58 -14.42
C GLY A 78 8.13 7.54 -14.40
N SER A 79 7.88 6.35 -13.89
CA SER A 79 8.79 5.23 -13.95
C SER A 79 8.17 4.07 -14.74
N GLU A 80 8.85 3.63 -15.80
CA GLU A 80 8.42 2.46 -16.57
C GLU A 80 8.52 1.15 -15.77
N ASN A 81 9.44 1.10 -14.80
CA ASN A 81 9.67 -0.06 -13.93
C ASN A 81 8.97 0.06 -12.58
N GLY A 82 8.04 1.01 -12.43
CA GLY A 82 7.39 1.32 -11.18
C GLY A 82 8.35 1.87 -10.11
N TYR A 83 7.96 1.77 -8.87
CA TYR A 83 8.72 2.19 -7.68
C TYR A 83 8.73 1.07 -6.64
N PRO A 84 9.74 0.99 -5.75
CA PRO A 84 9.79 -0.04 -4.71
C PRO A 84 8.59 0.10 -3.75
N GLN A 85 7.64 -0.84 -3.81
CA GLN A 85 6.42 -0.75 -3.00
C GLN A 85 6.47 -1.65 -1.78
N ALA A 86 6.82 -2.93 -1.97
CA ALA A 86 7.00 -3.86 -0.87
C ALA A 86 8.31 -4.62 -1.00
N VAL A 87 8.97 -4.79 0.13
CA VAL A 87 10.31 -5.40 0.23
C VAL A 87 10.26 -6.66 1.05
N VAL A 88 11.08 -7.64 0.69
CA VAL A 88 11.33 -8.84 1.50
C VAL A 88 12.48 -8.57 2.44
N VAL A 89 12.26 -8.82 3.74
CA VAL A 89 13.24 -8.72 4.80
C VAL A 89 13.43 -10.05 5.50
N ALA A 90 14.62 -10.33 6.02
CA ALA A 90 14.90 -11.51 6.82
C ALA A 90 15.66 -11.15 8.09
N LYS A 91 15.45 -11.97 9.16
CA LYS A 91 16.22 -11.84 10.41
C LYS A 91 17.71 -11.96 10.15
N ASN A 92 18.51 -11.14 10.83
CA ASN A 92 19.97 -11.20 10.76
C ASN A 92 20.52 -12.58 11.15
N SER A 93 19.91 -13.25 12.13
CA SER A 93 20.28 -14.61 12.52
C SER A 93 20.14 -15.59 11.36
N LEU A 94 19.07 -15.47 10.57
CA LEU A 94 18.85 -16.32 9.39
C LEU A 94 19.84 -15.98 8.27
N ILE A 95 20.11 -14.70 8.03
CA ILE A 95 21.09 -14.24 7.02
C ILE A 95 22.49 -14.77 7.31
N VAL A 96 22.89 -14.74 8.58
CA VAL A 96 24.24 -15.17 9.00
C VAL A 96 24.35 -16.69 9.05
N ASN A 97 23.36 -17.38 9.60
CA ASN A 97 23.47 -18.82 9.88
C ASN A 97 23.01 -19.71 8.71
N ASN A 98 22.09 -19.22 7.86
CA ASN A 98 21.45 -20.04 6.82
C ASN A 98 21.39 -19.32 5.46
N PRO A 99 22.48 -18.69 4.99
CA PRO A 99 22.48 -17.91 3.76
C PRO A 99 22.16 -18.77 2.52
N HIS A 100 22.57 -20.04 2.50
CA HIS A 100 22.25 -20.95 1.40
C HIS A 100 20.75 -21.20 1.24
N PHE A 101 20.01 -21.32 2.37
CA PHE A 101 18.56 -21.41 2.35
C PHE A 101 17.95 -20.14 1.74
N LEU A 102 18.42 -18.95 2.17
CA LEU A 102 17.92 -17.67 1.64
C LEU A 102 18.20 -17.50 0.14
N LYS A 103 19.37 -17.95 -0.35
CA LYS A 103 19.65 -17.97 -1.80
C LYS A 103 18.63 -18.82 -2.55
N SER A 104 18.34 -20.03 -2.05
CA SER A 104 17.33 -20.90 -2.65
C SER A 104 15.92 -20.32 -2.57
N PHE A 105 15.55 -19.74 -1.42
CA PHE A 105 14.26 -19.07 -1.24
C PHE A 105 14.07 -17.92 -2.22
N LEU A 106 15.07 -17.05 -2.37
CA LEU A 106 15.00 -15.91 -3.31
C LEU A 106 14.96 -16.37 -4.77
N ALA A 107 15.64 -17.44 -5.14
CA ALA A 107 15.56 -18.02 -6.47
C ALA A 107 14.13 -18.49 -6.79
N GLU A 108 13.46 -19.13 -5.83
CA GLU A 108 12.05 -19.53 -5.99
C GLU A 108 11.09 -18.32 -6.06
N VAL A 109 11.38 -17.23 -5.31
CA VAL A 109 10.64 -15.96 -5.41
C VAL A 109 10.82 -15.34 -6.80
N GLU A 110 12.01 -15.40 -7.37
CA GLU A 110 12.28 -14.91 -8.74
C GLU A 110 11.53 -15.74 -9.80
N GLU A 111 11.51 -17.07 -9.67
CA GLU A 111 10.77 -17.96 -10.58
C GLU A 111 9.24 -17.79 -10.49
N ASN A 112 8.72 -17.29 -9.36
CA ASN A 112 7.29 -17.11 -9.14
C ASN A 112 6.63 -16.19 -10.18
N GLU A 113 7.33 -15.16 -10.70
CA GLU A 113 6.80 -14.31 -11.78
C GLU A 113 6.45 -15.13 -13.04
N GLY A 114 7.35 -16.03 -13.43
CA GLY A 114 7.15 -16.92 -14.58
C GLY A 114 6.01 -17.91 -14.34
N TRP A 115 5.93 -18.46 -13.14
CA TRP A 115 4.87 -19.38 -12.74
C TRP A 115 3.49 -18.72 -12.74
N LEU A 116 3.37 -17.51 -12.21
CA LEU A 116 2.11 -16.73 -12.22
C LEU A 116 1.55 -16.48 -13.62
N LYS A 117 2.41 -16.39 -14.64
CA LYS A 117 1.98 -16.20 -16.04
C LYS A 117 1.34 -17.44 -16.64
N THR A 118 1.55 -18.62 -16.05
CA THR A 118 1.10 -19.91 -16.58
C THR A 118 0.13 -20.66 -15.67
N ALA A 119 0.12 -20.36 -14.38
CA ALA A 119 -0.77 -20.98 -13.42
C ALA A 119 -2.24 -20.53 -13.61
N SER A 120 -3.17 -21.43 -13.35
CA SER A 120 -4.60 -21.04 -13.36
C SER A 120 -4.93 -20.15 -12.17
N ALA A 121 -5.90 -19.24 -12.34
CA ALA A 121 -6.37 -18.38 -11.26
C ALA A 121 -6.83 -19.20 -10.03
N GLU A 122 -7.49 -20.32 -10.25
CA GLU A 122 -7.93 -21.22 -9.18
C GLU A 122 -6.75 -21.79 -8.40
N THR A 123 -5.67 -22.19 -9.09
CA THR A 123 -4.45 -22.71 -8.46
C THR A 123 -3.81 -21.62 -7.59
N VAL A 124 -3.65 -20.42 -8.13
CA VAL A 124 -3.05 -19.28 -7.40
C VAL A 124 -3.88 -18.93 -6.15
N ILE A 125 -5.20 -18.87 -6.29
CA ILE A 125 -6.09 -18.55 -5.16
C ILE A 125 -6.07 -19.65 -4.12
N SER A 126 -6.09 -20.92 -4.53
CA SER A 126 -5.99 -22.04 -3.60
C SER A 126 -4.69 -21.98 -2.79
N ALA A 127 -3.56 -21.69 -3.44
CA ALA A 127 -2.26 -21.54 -2.80
C ALA A 127 -2.27 -20.44 -1.73
N VAL A 128 -2.78 -19.26 -2.04
CA VAL A 128 -2.84 -18.14 -1.08
C VAL A 128 -3.88 -18.39 0.01
N SER A 129 -5.06 -18.93 -0.33
CA SER A 129 -6.16 -19.11 0.62
C SER A 129 -5.85 -20.13 1.70
N SER A 130 -5.03 -21.15 1.42
CA SER A 130 -4.63 -22.15 2.40
C SER A 130 -3.75 -21.60 3.54
N HIS A 131 -3.22 -20.38 3.35
CA HIS A 131 -2.33 -19.70 4.31
C HIS A 131 -2.95 -18.46 4.95
N LEU A 132 -4.23 -18.19 4.70
CA LEU A 132 -5.00 -17.15 5.36
C LEU A 132 -5.54 -17.62 6.72
N PRO A 133 -5.80 -16.71 7.66
CA PRO A 133 -6.49 -17.05 8.91
C PRO A 133 -7.86 -17.71 8.63
N GLU A 134 -8.25 -18.66 9.48
CA GLU A 134 -9.54 -19.35 9.37
C GLU A 134 -10.70 -18.35 9.28
N GLY A 135 -11.62 -18.58 8.36
CA GLY A 135 -12.80 -17.73 8.14
C GLY A 135 -12.55 -16.46 7.35
N THR A 136 -11.33 -16.25 6.85
CA THR A 136 -11.00 -15.12 5.96
C THR A 136 -10.93 -15.58 4.51
N THR A 137 -11.06 -14.62 3.58
CA THR A 137 -10.93 -14.84 2.13
C THR A 137 -9.94 -13.82 1.56
N PRO A 138 -9.21 -14.17 0.48
CA PRO A 138 -8.33 -13.20 -0.18
C PRO A 138 -9.10 -11.97 -0.69
N THR A 139 -8.40 -10.85 -0.82
CA THR A 139 -8.94 -9.61 -1.43
C THR A 139 -9.21 -9.73 -2.92
N PHE A 140 -8.90 -10.86 -3.52
CA PHE A 140 -9.09 -11.20 -4.93
C PHE A 140 -9.76 -12.57 -5.09
N ASN A 141 -10.30 -12.84 -6.27
CA ASN A 141 -11.00 -14.09 -6.58
C ASN A 141 -10.70 -14.54 -8.02
N ALA A 142 -11.05 -15.79 -8.36
CA ALA A 142 -10.74 -16.37 -9.67
C ALA A 142 -11.32 -15.60 -10.88
N LYS A 143 -12.44 -14.90 -10.70
CA LYS A 143 -13.03 -14.10 -11.79
C LYS A 143 -12.24 -12.82 -12.06
N ASN A 144 -11.59 -12.28 -11.04
CA ASN A 144 -10.89 -11.01 -11.11
C ASN A 144 -9.36 -11.19 -11.29
N LEU A 145 -8.81 -12.38 -10.99
CA LEU A 145 -7.37 -12.65 -11.13
C LEU A 145 -7.05 -13.14 -12.54
N THR A 146 -7.10 -12.23 -13.51
CA THR A 146 -6.69 -12.51 -14.89
C THR A 146 -5.17 -12.32 -15.07
N SER A 147 -4.60 -12.80 -16.17
CA SER A 147 -3.20 -12.57 -16.51
C SER A 147 -2.84 -11.08 -16.62
N GLU A 148 -3.79 -10.25 -17.07
CA GLU A 148 -3.63 -8.80 -17.11
C GLU A 148 -3.56 -8.21 -15.70
N VAL A 149 -4.42 -8.64 -14.78
CA VAL A 149 -4.39 -8.20 -13.38
C VAL A 149 -3.10 -8.63 -12.69
N ILE A 150 -2.65 -9.86 -12.92
CA ILE A 150 -1.35 -10.36 -12.42
C ILE A 150 -0.21 -9.49 -12.93
N SER A 151 -0.21 -9.15 -14.21
CA SER A 151 0.81 -8.24 -14.79
C SER A 151 0.78 -6.86 -14.12
N ARG A 152 -0.40 -6.32 -13.82
CA ARG A 152 -0.58 -5.04 -13.13
C ARG A 152 -0.21 -5.06 -11.64
N CYS A 153 0.00 -6.24 -11.05
CA CYS A 153 0.46 -6.35 -9.66
C CYS A 153 1.93 -5.94 -9.45
N GLY A 154 2.69 -5.75 -10.51
CA GLY A 154 4.10 -5.33 -10.44
C GLY A 154 5.00 -6.33 -9.70
N ILE A 155 4.68 -7.64 -9.78
CA ILE A 155 5.43 -8.69 -9.09
C ILE A 155 6.70 -9.00 -9.87
N HIS A 156 7.82 -8.63 -9.29
CA HIS A 156 9.16 -8.86 -9.82
C HIS A 156 10.19 -8.70 -8.70
N LEU A 157 11.08 -9.68 -8.52
CA LEU A 157 12.16 -9.58 -7.55
C LEU A 157 13.30 -8.73 -8.11
N VAL A 158 13.67 -7.68 -7.38
CA VAL A 158 14.93 -6.95 -7.58
C VAL A 158 15.75 -7.09 -6.32
N TYR A 159 16.93 -7.70 -6.42
CA TYR A 159 17.80 -7.94 -5.26
C TYR A 159 18.28 -6.63 -4.63
N ALA A 160 18.48 -6.62 -3.32
CA ALA A 160 18.88 -5.42 -2.60
C ALA A 160 20.19 -4.79 -3.12
N ALA A 161 21.12 -5.61 -3.59
CA ALA A 161 22.37 -5.16 -4.21
C ALA A 161 22.16 -4.31 -5.47
N ASP A 162 21.14 -4.64 -6.27
CA ASP A 162 20.83 -3.96 -7.54
C ASP A 162 19.79 -2.84 -7.36
N ASP A 163 19.08 -2.82 -6.23
CA ASP A 163 17.93 -1.95 -5.99
C ASP A 163 18.20 -0.79 -5.01
N ARG A 164 19.34 -0.78 -4.37
CA ARG A 164 19.68 0.15 -3.28
C ARG A 164 19.44 1.60 -3.66
N GLU A 165 20.00 2.06 -4.76
CA GLU A 165 19.89 3.46 -5.19
C GLU A 165 18.41 3.86 -5.44
N ARG A 166 17.64 2.97 -6.09
CA ARG A 166 16.21 3.19 -6.36
C ARG A 166 15.41 3.28 -5.06
N VAL A 167 15.71 2.40 -4.09
CA VAL A 167 15.07 2.37 -2.78
C VAL A 167 15.41 3.64 -1.99
N GLU A 168 16.68 4.04 -1.91
CA GLU A 168 17.12 5.25 -1.19
C GLU A 168 16.49 6.52 -1.80
N ASN A 169 16.43 6.63 -3.13
CA ASN A 169 15.80 7.75 -3.83
C ASN A 169 14.30 7.82 -3.52
N PHE A 170 13.58 6.69 -3.60
CA PHE A 170 12.15 6.67 -3.32
C PHE A 170 11.83 6.94 -1.83
N LEU A 171 12.66 6.43 -0.91
CA LEU A 171 12.53 6.77 0.52
C LEU A 171 12.73 8.27 0.76
N LYS A 172 13.68 8.88 0.04
CA LYS A 172 13.89 10.32 0.12
C LYS A 172 12.67 11.10 -0.38
N GLU A 173 12.13 10.77 -1.54
CA GLU A 173 10.93 11.40 -2.09
C GLU A 173 9.73 11.27 -1.14
N MET A 174 9.53 10.07 -0.56
CA MET A 174 8.47 9.86 0.45
C MET A 174 8.72 10.69 1.72
N SER A 175 9.97 10.84 2.14
CA SER A 175 10.33 11.66 3.30
C SER A 175 10.14 13.16 3.05
N ASP A 176 10.39 13.61 1.83
CA ASP A 176 10.18 15.01 1.42
C ASP A 176 8.69 15.39 1.53
N VAL A 177 7.75 14.50 1.25
CA VAL A 177 6.29 14.75 1.36
C VAL A 177 5.72 14.43 2.76
N ASP A 178 6.35 13.52 3.52
CA ASP A 178 5.91 13.16 4.88
C ASP A 178 7.04 12.49 5.69
N GLU A 179 7.88 13.30 6.31
CA GLU A 179 9.04 12.82 7.09
C GLU A 179 8.63 11.87 8.24
N GLN A 180 7.42 12.01 8.79
CA GLN A 180 7.00 11.19 9.93
C GLN A 180 6.63 9.76 9.52
N SER A 181 6.29 9.54 8.27
CA SER A 181 5.86 8.24 7.73
C SER A 181 7.03 7.38 7.21
N VAL A 182 8.26 7.91 7.20
CA VAL A 182 9.45 7.25 6.64
C VAL A 182 10.58 7.22 7.67
N GLY A 183 11.33 6.12 7.72
CA GLY A 183 12.53 5.98 8.53
C GLY A 183 13.81 6.23 7.72
N LYS A 184 14.87 6.67 8.41
CA LYS A 184 16.21 6.73 7.81
C LYS A 184 16.80 5.32 7.78
N VAL A 185 17.35 4.94 6.64
CA VAL A 185 18.03 3.66 6.48
C VAL A 185 19.54 3.85 6.58
N LYS A 186 20.22 2.85 7.15
CA LYS A 186 21.68 2.73 7.17
C LYS A 186 22.14 1.73 6.12
N ASP A 187 23.43 1.67 5.85
CA ASP A 187 24.02 0.71 4.92
C ASP A 187 23.70 -0.73 5.32
N GLU A 188 23.66 -1.02 6.61
CA GLU A 188 23.36 -2.33 7.18
C GLU A 188 21.92 -2.78 6.94
N PHE A 189 21.00 -1.89 6.58
CA PHE A 189 19.64 -2.25 6.19
C PHE A 189 19.61 -3.13 4.93
N PHE A 190 20.55 -2.93 4.02
CA PHE A 190 20.62 -3.68 2.77
C PHE A 190 21.47 -4.94 2.95
N CYS A 191 20.94 -6.10 2.56
CA CYS A 191 21.69 -7.34 2.45
C CYS A 191 22.17 -7.50 1.00
N GLU A 192 23.31 -6.92 0.68
CA GLU A 192 23.84 -6.92 -0.69
C GLU A 192 24.50 -8.26 -1.04
N GLU A 193 24.95 -9.03 -0.04
CA GLU A 193 25.60 -10.31 -0.25
C GLU A 193 25.16 -11.34 0.80
N LEU A 194 24.85 -12.54 0.35
CA LEU A 194 24.61 -13.71 1.18
C LEU A 194 25.84 -14.62 1.18
N GLY A 195 26.28 -15.03 2.37
CA GLY A 195 27.39 -15.97 2.53
C GLY A 195 27.13 -17.35 1.92
N ASP A 196 28.07 -18.30 2.10
CA ASP A 196 28.02 -19.65 1.51
C ASP A 196 27.86 -20.76 2.55
N ILE A 197 27.54 -20.42 3.80
CA ILE A 197 27.35 -21.41 4.87
C ILE A 197 26.11 -22.26 4.56
N VAL A 198 26.27 -23.56 4.61
CA VAL A 198 25.21 -24.56 4.39
C VAL A 198 24.77 -25.14 5.73
N ASN A 199 23.91 -24.41 6.44
CA ASN A 199 23.22 -24.92 7.61
C ASN A 199 21.72 -24.92 7.30
N PRO A 200 21.07 -26.08 7.20
CA PRO A 200 19.63 -26.10 7.02
C PRO A 200 18.96 -25.58 8.31
N PRO A 201 18.06 -24.58 8.22
CA PRO A 201 17.25 -24.18 9.35
C PRO A 201 16.24 -25.29 9.68
N ALA A 202 15.80 -25.36 10.94
CA ALA A 202 14.80 -26.36 11.35
C ALA A 202 13.40 -25.97 10.86
N ASP A 203 12.95 -24.78 11.23
CA ASP A 203 11.63 -24.24 10.92
C ASP A 203 11.76 -22.77 10.55
N ILE A 204 11.03 -22.33 9.53
CA ILE A 204 11.03 -20.94 9.06
C ILE A 204 9.59 -20.42 8.96
N SER A 205 9.34 -19.24 9.51
CA SER A 205 8.06 -18.55 9.44
C SER A 205 8.13 -17.38 8.47
N VAL A 206 7.35 -17.45 7.39
CA VAL A 206 7.25 -16.41 6.35
C VAL A 206 5.91 -15.71 6.47
N TYR A 207 5.93 -14.38 6.51
CA TYR A 207 4.72 -13.56 6.60
C TYR A 207 4.61 -12.61 5.41
N ALA A 208 3.43 -12.50 4.84
CA ALA A 208 3.12 -11.55 3.77
C ALA A 208 1.73 -10.92 3.95
N PRO A 209 1.56 -9.64 3.58
CA PRO A 209 0.22 -9.05 3.48
C PRO A 209 -0.59 -9.70 2.36
N ASP A 210 -1.91 -9.85 2.56
CA ASP A 210 -2.83 -10.21 1.48
C ASP A 210 -2.76 -9.21 0.32
N GLY A 211 -2.90 -9.70 -0.91
CA GLY A 211 -2.78 -8.93 -2.14
C GLY A 211 -1.52 -9.28 -2.95
N ALA A 212 -0.94 -8.32 -3.65
CA ALA A 212 0.25 -8.53 -4.47
C ALA A 212 1.46 -9.10 -3.71
N PRO A 213 1.74 -8.72 -2.43
CA PRO A 213 2.80 -9.35 -1.65
C PRO A 213 2.60 -10.86 -1.43
N ALA A 214 1.37 -11.31 -1.17
CA ALA A 214 1.07 -12.74 -1.06
C ALA A 214 1.21 -13.44 -2.41
N LEU A 215 0.79 -12.79 -3.51
CA LEU A 215 0.99 -13.32 -4.87
C LEU A 215 2.48 -13.47 -5.22
N ALA A 216 3.37 -12.63 -4.68
CA ALA A 216 4.83 -12.77 -4.86
C ALA A 216 5.41 -14.06 -4.26
N LEU A 217 4.65 -14.77 -3.42
CA LEU A 217 5.01 -16.06 -2.80
C LEU A 217 4.10 -17.23 -3.26
N ALA A 218 3.22 -17.02 -4.23
CA ALA A 218 2.17 -17.99 -4.56
C ALA A 218 2.70 -19.34 -5.05
N LYS A 219 3.79 -19.36 -5.85
CA LYS A 219 4.47 -20.58 -6.26
C LYS A 219 4.97 -21.38 -5.04
N LEU A 220 5.65 -20.70 -4.13
CA LEU A 220 6.22 -21.32 -2.92
C LEU A 220 5.11 -21.90 -2.01
N MET A 221 4.00 -21.17 -1.88
CA MET A 221 2.82 -21.64 -1.15
C MET A 221 2.17 -22.85 -1.81
N HIS A 222 2.18 -22.90 -3.16
CA HIS A 222 1.60 -24.01 -3.94
C HIS A 222 2.45 -25.29 -3.84
N GLU A 223 3.77 -25.15 -3.90
CA GLU A 223 4.70 -26.27 -4.02
C GLU A 223 5.12 -26.85 -2.68
N GLU A 224 4.62 -26.38 -1.56
CA GLU A 224 4.94 -26.76 -0.17
C GLU A 224 6.24 -27.57 -0.01
N ASN A 225 7.19 -27.15 0.83
CA ASN A 225 8.42 -27.91 1.14
C ASN A 225 9.46 -28.09 0.02
N THR A 226 9.67 -27.09 -0.82
CA THR A 226 10.72 -27.10 -1.86
C THR A 226 12.17 -27.11 -1.31
N PHE A 227 12.37 -26.93 0.01
CA PHE A 227 13.68 -26.70 0.63
C PHE A 227 14.24 -27.93 1.38
N GLY A 228 13.99 -29.11 0.88
CA GLY A 228 14.54 -30.34 1.44
C GLY A 228 13.96 -30.69 2.82
N GLN A 229 14.78 -30.65 3.88
CA GLN A 229 14.34 -30.95 5.24
C GLN A 229 13.87 -29.72 6.03
N THR A 230 13.93 -28.54 5.45
CA THR A 230 13.49 -27.29 6.08
C THR A 230 11.98 -27.18 5.99
N SER A 231 11.32 -27.07 7.13
CA SER A 231 9.91 -26.76 7.21
C SER A 231 9.70 -25.25 7.04
N VAL A 232 8.85 -24.84 6.11
CA VAL A 232 8.50 -23.44 5.90
C VAL A 232 7.00 -23.27 6.11
N SER A 233 6.62 -22.41 7.04
CA SER A 233 5.24 -22.00 7.27
C SER A 233 4.98 -20.64 6.63
N TYR A 234 4.02 -20.58 5.72
CA TYR A 234 3.59 -19.33 5.09
C TYR A 234 2.35 -18.81 5.83
N ASN A 235 2.32 -17.49 6.07
CA ASN A 235 1.26 -16.82 6.80
C ASN A 235 0.83 -15.57 6.02
N VAL A 236 -0.35 -15.61 5.42
CA VAL A 236 -0.95 -14.45 4.75
C VAL A 236 -1.84 -13.73 5.75
N VAL A 237 -1.59 -12.44 5.98
CA VAL A 237 -2.26 -11.67 7.02
C VAL A 237 -2.83 -10.36 6.47
N PRO A 238 -3.82 -9.74 7.14
CA PRO A 238 -4.26 -8.40 6.76
C PRO A 238 -3.10 -7.41 6.75
N SER A 239 -3.03 -6.55 5.73
CA SER A 239 -1.94 -5.59 5.56
C SER A 239 -1.78 -4.62 6.74
N SER A 240 -2.85 -4.34 7.47
CA SER A 240 -2.83 -3.53 8.70
C SER A 240 -2.04 -4.18 9.84
N ASN A 241 -1.87 -5.50 9.83
CA ASN A 241 -1.29 -6.26 10.93
C ASN A 241 0.17 -6.66 10.69
N ILE A 242 0.66 -6.56 9.45
CA ILE A 242 1.97 -7.12 9.06
C ILE A 242 3.14 -6.62 9.91
N GLN A 243 3.12 -5.36 10.33
CA GLN A 243 4.20 -4.76 11.12
C GLN A 243 4.39 -5.42 12.48
N ALA A 244 3.32 -5.98 13.06
CA ALA A 244 3.38 -6.63 14.37
C ALA A 244 4.28 -7.90 14.37
N TYR A 245 4.49 -8.52 13.23
CA TYR A 245 5.26 -9.77 13.11
C TYR A 245 6.78 -9.55 13.02
N VAL A 246 7.22 -8.30 12.84
CA VAL A 246 8.66 -7.93 12.81
C VAL A 246 9.08 -7.06 13.97
N THR A 247 8.17 -6.81 14.94
CA THR A 247 8.40 -5.95 16.11
C THR A 247 8.31 -6.75 17.40
N GLY A 248 8.85 -6.18 18.50
CA GLY A 248 8.90 -6.82 19.82
C GLY A 248 10.25 -7.47 20.11
N GLU A 249 10.38 -8.10 21.29
CA GLU A 249 11.62 -8.74 21.74
C GLU A 249 11.92 -10.05 20.99
N ASP A 250 10.86 -10.80 20.63
CA ASP A 250 10.95 -12.04 19.83
C ASP A 250 9.94 -11.98 18.68
N PRO A 251 10.29 -11.33 17.56
CA PRO A 251 9.39 -11.18 16.44
C PRO A 251 9.11 -12.52 15.76
N ALA A 252 7.85 -12.77 15.41
CA ALA A 252 7.38 -14.05 14.90
C ALA A 252 7.87 -14.40 13.48
N ALA A 253 8.11 -13.38 12.63
CA ALA A 253 8.53 -13.62 11.26
C ALA A 253 10.04 -13.83 11.17
N ASP A 254 10.48 -14.92 10.53
CA ASP A 254 11.88 -15.06 10.11
C ASP A 254 12.14 -14.36 8.79
N ILE A 255 11.15 -14.42 7.89
CA ILE A 255 11.10 -13.65 6.64
C ILE A 255 9.75 -12.92 6.59
N CYS A 256 9.75 -11.67 6.16
CA CYS A 256 8.53 -10.88 6.07
C CYS A 256 8.54 -10.01 4.81
N ILE A 257 7.37 -9.85 4.18
CA ILE A 257 7.17 -8.82 3.15
C ILE A 257 6.47 -7.62 3.80
N LEU A 258 7.06 -6.43 3.65
CA LEU A 258 6.59 -5.19 4.26
C LEU A 258 6.46 -4.07 3.22
N PRO A 259 5.54 -3.11 3.40
CA PRO A 259 5.63 -1.83 2.69
C PRO A 259 6.98 -1.16 2.97
N LEU A 260 7.61 -0.59 1.93
CA LEU A 260 8.98 -0.06 2.04
C LEU A 260 9.11 1.00 3.15
N ASN A 261 8.18 1.94 3.25
CA ASN A 261 8.22 2.97 4.28
C ASN A 261 8.10 2.40 5.70
N ALA A 262 7.33 1.33 5.87
CA ALA A 262 7.24 0.63 7.15
C ALA A 262 8.54 -0.12 7.48
N ALA A 263 9.15 -0.79 6.49
CA ALA A 263 10.43 -1.44 6.65
C ALA A 263 11.52 -0.44 7.03
N SER A 264 11.61 0.71 6.36
CA SER A 264 12.58 1.77 6.69
C SER A 264 12.39 2.29 8.12
N LYS A 265 11.14 2.48 8.55
CA LYS A 265 10.82 3.06 9.87
C LYS A 265 11.10 2.09 11.02
N LEU A 266 10.81 0.81 10.83
CA LEU A 266 10.92 -0.21 11.87
C LEU A 266 12.30 -0.89 11.91
N LEU A 267 12.95 -1.03 10.76
CA LEU A 267 14.10 -1.91 10.55
C LEU A 267 15.30 -1.17 9.91
N GLY A 268 15.19 0.12 9.67
CA GLY A 268 16.16 0.92 8.90
C GLY A 268 17.59 0.93 9.43
N ASP A 269 17.82 0.55 10.70
CA ASP A 269 19.16 0.42 11.26
C ASP A 269 19.86 -0.91 10.91
N GLY A 270 19.14 -1.87 10.32
CA GLY A 270 19.66 -3.18 9.94
C GLY A 270 20.04 -4.09 11.12
N SER A 271 19.65 -3.73 12.36
CA SER A 271 20.10 -4.45 13.56
C SER A 271 19.40 -5.79 13.77
N THR A 272 18.13 -5.89 13.41
CA THR A 272 17.30 -7.11 13.61
C THR A 272 17.01 -7.83 12.31
N TYR A 273 16.60 -7.07 11.30
CA TYR A 273 16.32 -7.55 9.95
C TYR A 273 17.10 -6.75 8.92
N ARG A 274 17.36 -7.37 7.77
CA ARG A 274 17.86 -6.68 6.58
C ARG A 274 17.00 -6.96 5.37
N MET A 275 16.94 -5.98 4.48
CA MET A 275 16.26 -6.09 3.19
C MET A 275 17.04 -6.99 2.24
N LEU A 276 16.36 -7.98 1.67
CA LEU A 276 16.90 -8.89 0.66
C LEU A 276 16.59 -8.44 -0.76
N GLY A 277 15.49 -7.70 -0.95
CA GLY A 277 15.08 -7.18 -2.26
C GLY A 277 13.68 -6.59 -2.25
N THR A 278 13.30 -5.98 -3.36
CA THR A 278 11.93 -5.53 -3.67
C THR A 278 11.18 -6.62 -4.40
N VAL A 279 9.93 -6.90 -4.01
CA VAL A 279 9.09 -7.95 -4.61
C VAL A 279 7.83 -7.44 -5.29
N THR A 280 7.41 -6.18 -5.01
CA THR A 280 6.35 -5.50 -5.77
C THR A 280 6.81 -4.10 -6.17
N ASN A 281 6.67 -3.76 -7.45
CA ASN A 281 7.26 -2.60 -8.09
C ASN A 281 6.20 -1.64 -8.62
N GLY A 282 5.32 -1.17 -7.74
CA GLY A 282 4.19 -0.33 -8.09
C GLY A 282 3.02 -1.15 -8.66
N ASN A 283 1.85 -0.92 -8.11
CA ASN A 283 0.60 -1.57 -8.55
C ASN A 283 -0.61 -0.73 -8.19
N LEU A 284 -0.42 0.59 -8.07
CA LEU A 284 -1.47 1.51 -7.65
C LEU A 284 -2.19 2.09 -8.86
N TYR A 285 -3.50 2.21 -8.73
CA TYR A 285 -4.36 2.75 -9.77
C TYR A 285 -5.31 3.79 -9.19
N LEU A 286 -5.54 4.85 -9.96
CA LEU A 286 -6.57 5.82 -9.68
C LEU A 286 -7.88 5.31 -10.28
N LEU A 287 -8.92 5.22 -9.46
CA LEU A 287 -10.25 4.77 -9.84
C LEU A 287 -11.22 5.94 -9.78
N SER A 288 -12.14 6.07 -10.73
CA SER A 288 -13.18 7.12 -10.76
C SER A 288 -14.59 6.53 -10.76
N LYS A 289 -15.56 7.34 -10.35
CA LYS A 289 -16.98 7.01 -10.41
C LYS A 289 -17.61 7.30 -11.77
N ASP A 290 -17.08 8.26 -12.50
CA ASP A 290 -17.66 8.81 -13.73
C ASP A 290 -16.94 8.38 -15.02
N GLY A 291 -15.82 7.63 -14.88
CA GLY A 291 -15.03 7.18 -16.02
C GLY A 291 -14.06 8.23 -16.57
N ALA A 292 -13.83 9.32 -15.85
CA ALA A 292 -12.81 10.31 -16.23
C ALA A 292 -11.44 9.67 -16.36
N SER A 293 -10.64 10.09 -17.34
CA SER A 293 -9.27 9.60 -17.54
C SER A 293 -8.27 10.66 -17.09
N VAL A 294 -7.32 10.26 -16.26
CA VAL A 294 -6.27 11.11 -15.70
C VAL A 294 -4.92 10.70 -16.28
N THR A 295 -4.27 11.61 -16.96
CA THR A 295 -2.95 11.44 -17.59
C THR A 295 -2.01 12.53 -17.12
N SER A 296 -0.72 12.42 -17.45
CA SER A 296 0.28 13.48 -17.16
C SER A 296 -0.07 14.85 -17.80
N GLU A 297 -0.88 14.85 -18.86
CA GLU A 297 -1.25 16.07 -19.59
C GLU A 297 -2.42 16.82 -18.93
N ASN A 298 -3.38 16.09 -18.32
CA ASN A 298 -4.62 16.68 -17.80
C ASN A 298 -4.78 16.57 -16.27
N ILE A 299 -3.85 15.94 -15.55
CA ILE A 299 -3.94 15.65 -14.12
C ILE A 299 -4.30 16.88 -13.27
N ARG A 300 -3.76 18.05 -13.58
CA ARG A 300 -4.07 19.30 -12.85
C ARG A 300 -5.53 19.70 -13.02
N GLU A 301 -6.05 19.61 -14.23
CA GLU A 301 -7.42 19.99 -14.54
C GLU A 301 -8.40 18.99 -13.92
N GLU A 302 -8.14 17.70 -14.10
CA GLU A 302 -9.00 16.61 -13.65
C GLU A 302 -9.08 16.48 -12.13
N LEU A 303 -7.96 16.69 -11.42
CA LEU A 303 -7.92 16.50 -9.97
C LEU A 303 -8.19 17.77 -9.16
N ASN A 304 -8.15 18.97 -9.77
CA ASN A 304 -8.35 20.20 -9.03
C ASN A 304 -9.74 20.29 -8.40
N GLY A 305 -9.80 20.57 -7.10
CA GLY A 305 -11.05 20.65 -6.33
C GLY A 305 -11.71 19.28 -6.06
N LYS A 306 -11.02 18.17 -6.32
CA LYS A 306 -11.52 16.81 -6.13
C LYS A 306 -11.12 16.23 -4.78
N THR A 307 -11.91 15.26 -4.32
CA THR A 307 -11.58 14.46 -3.14
C THR A 307 -11.15 13.06 -3.58
N ILE A 308 -9.99 12.63 -3.09
CA ILE A 308 -9.41 11.31 -3.38
C ILE A 308 -9.39 10.47 -2.11
N GLY A 309 -10.11 9.35 -2.12
CA GLY A 309 -10.05 8.33 -1.08
C GLY A 309 -8.79 7.47 -1.26
N VAL A 310 -7.98 7.33 -0.21
CA VAL A 310 -6.71 6.59 -0.27
C VAL A 310 -6.68 5.50 0.78
N ILE A 311 -6.51 4.26 0.36
CA ILE A 311 -6.23 3.15 1.29
C ILE A 311 -4.83 3.34 1.84
N GLN A 312 -4.68 3.31 3.19
CA GLN A 312 -3.38 3.47 3.85
C GLN A 312 -2.67 4.80 3.48
N LEU A 313 -3.34 5.92 3.73
CA LEU A 313 -2.88 7.28 3.38
C LEU A 313 -1.46 7.62 3.86
N ASN A 314 -0.99 7.05 4.98
CA ASN A 314 0.35 7.27 5.54
C ASN A 314 1.36 6.15 5.20
N ASN A 315 1.01 5.28 4.26
CA ASN A 315 1.90 4.26 3.69
C ASN A 315 2.16 4.54 2.20
N VAL A 316 2.88 3.65 1.54
CA VAL A 316 3.29 3.81 0.14
C VAL A 316 2.15 4.34 -0.77
N PRO A 317 0.89 3.88 -0.67
CA PRO A 317 -0.16 4.40 -1.56
C PRO A 317 -0.39 5.92 -1.43
N GLY A 318 -0.53 6.41 -0.20
CA GLY A 318 -0.74 7.84 0.02
C GLY A 318 0.51 8.67 -0.20
N LEU A 319 1.68 8.14 0.18
CA LEU A 319 2.96 8.83 -0.03
C LEU A 319 3.26 8.98 -1.53
N THR A 320 3.05 7.95 -2.33
CA THR A 320 3.23 8.02 -3.79
C THR A 320 2.27 9.02 -4.43
N LEU A 321 1.01 9.05 -3.99
CA LEU A 321 0.06 10.05 -4.50
C LEU A 321 0.52 11.48 -4.14
N LYS A 322 0.98 11.73 -2.90
CA LYS A 322 1.51 13.04 -2.49
C LYS A 322 2.71 13.45 -3.36
N ILE A 323 3.66 12.55 -3.62
CA ILE A 323 4.79 12.79 -4.53
C ILE A 323 4.31 13.20 -5.92
N ILE A 324 3.31 12.50 -6.47
CA ILE A 324 2.73 12.83 -7.77
C ILE A 324 2.08 14.22 -7.74
N LEU A 325 1.28 14.54 -6.73
CA LEU A 325 0.65 15.84 -6.62
C LEU A 325 1.68 16.98 -6.57
N GLU A 326 2.77 16.82 -5.79
CA GLU A 326 3.86 17.79 -5.76
C GLU A 326 4.61 17.88 -7.11
N LYS A 327 4.89 16.75 -7.75
CA LYS A 327 5.52 16.72 -9.09
C LYS A 327 4.76 17.52 -10.14
N TYR A 328 3.43 17.52 -10.05
CA TYR A 328 2.57 18.27 -10.95
C TYR A 328 2.13 19.63 -10.38
N ASP A 329 2.77 20.14 -9.33
CA ASP A 329 2.44 21.38 -8.59
C ASP A 329 0.94 21.49 -8.26
N ILE A 330 0.35 20.46 -7.70
CA ILE A 330 -1.04 20.41 -7.27
C ILE A 330 -1.06 20.49 -5.75
N ASP A 331 -1.61 21.57 -5.21
CA ASP A 331 -1.81 21.72 -3.78
C ASP A 331 -2.76 20.64 -3.24
N TYR A 332 -2.50 20.13 -2.04
CA TYR A 332 -3.38 19.16 -1.39
C TYR A 332 -3.52 19.42 0.10
N GLU A 333 -4.60 18.92 0.66
CA GLU A 333 -4.83 18.87 2.11
C GLU A 333 -5.30 17.47 2.51
N VAL A 334 -5.01 17.06 3.75
CA VAL A 334 -5.52 15.81 4.33
C VAL A 334 -6.75 16.15 5.16
N ILE A 335 -7.86 15.46 4.87
CA ILE A 335 -9.15 15.66 5.55
C ILE A 335 -9.62 14.36 6.23
N GLY A 336 -10.41 14.48 7.29
CA GLY A 336 -11.05 13.35 8.01
C GLY A 336 -10.43 13.02 9.33
#